data_3ab7e8c74034373fe54c68037dbe532f
#
_entry.id   3ab7e8c74034373fe54c68037dbe532f
#
_cell.length_a   1.000
_cell.length_b   1.000
_cell.length_c   1.000
_cell.angle_alpha   90.00
_cell.angle_beta   90.00
_cell.angle_gamma   90.00
#
_symmetry.space_group_name_H-M   'P 1'
#
loop_
_entity.id
_entity.type
_entity.pdbx_description
1 polymer ?
#
loop_
_entity_poly.entity_id
_entity_poly.type
_entity_poly.pdbx_seq_one_letter_code
_entity_poly.pdbx_strand_id
1 'polypeptide(L)'
;MANQAIDLTEDEQIDWFEVLNNAGSRVSIIQMRFSKLKAHGIDIYTQYTNIYKEKMYERGYDDFFTPQKTNVSYPIAALNPAYETIVGKEHNKNFAPMPSDTKENQLCNLCTENPEKLTKCFEITLGALDRALDFISEHNLKKPERVDYINYLLGYLVFHPQDIGDATTHKLIEWYNTVDFRNKSNSSRRKIFTELLNI
;
A
#
# COMPACT_ATOMS: atom_id res chain seq x y z
N MET A 1 -36.08 18.59 8.13
CA MET A 1 -35.29 19.83 8.00
C MET A 1 -33.93 19.42 7.45
N ALA A 2 -33.59 19.86 6.24
CA ALA A 2 -32.25 19.65 5.67
C ALA A 2 -31.32 20.66 6.33
N ASN A 3 -30.34 20.17 7.13
CA ASN A 3 -29.25 21.00 7.59
C ASN A 3 -28.34 21.28 6.38
N GLN A 4 -28.44 22.47 5.83
CA GLN A 4 -27.48 22.93 4.83
C GLN A 4 -26.19 23.31 5.55
N ALA A 5 -25.09 22.66 5.22
CA ALA A 5 -23.75 23.09 5.56
C ALA A 5 -23.41 24.27 4.62
N ILE A 6 -23.82 25.47 5.00
CA ILE A 6 -23.56 26.72 4.28
C ILE A 6 -22.26 27.29 4.85
N ASP A 7 -21.31 27.63 3.99
CA ASP A 7 -20.02 28.29 4.31
C ASP A 7 -18.95 27.44 5.08
N LEU A 8 -18.98 26.12 4.98
CA LEU A 8 -17.89 25.29 5.48
C LEU A 8 -16.79 25.17 4.42
N THR A 9 -15.53 25.15 4.86
CA THR A 9 -14.41 24.74 4.03
C THR A 9 -14.54 23.28 3.62
N GLU A 10 -13.84 22.84 2.59
CA GLU A 10 -13.88 21.42 2.16
C GLU A 10 -13.51 20.45 3.29
N ASP A 11 -12.51 20.79 4.11
CA ASP A 11 -12.12 20.00 5.28
C ASP A 11 -13.23 19.94 6.34
N GLU A 12 -13.86 21.07 6.64
CA GLU A 12 -14.99 21.12 7.59
C GLU A 12 -16.21 20.37 7.07
N GLN A 13 -16.45 20.39 5.76
CA GLN A 13 -17.51 19.58 5.13
C GLN A 13 -17.24 18.09 5.27
N ILE A 14 -15.99 17.66 5.14
CA ILE A 14 -15.57 16.27 5.31
C ILE A 14 -15.71 15.85 6.77
N ASP A 15 -15.28 16.67 7.72
CA ASP A 15 -15.43 16.40 9.16
C ASP A 15 -16.90 16.34 9.57
N TRP A 16 -17.71 17.23 9.04
CA TRP A 16 -19.16 17.19 9.25
C TRP A 16 -19.82 15.93 8.66
N PHE A 17 -19.34 15.49 7.49
CA PHE A 17 -19.77 14.25 6.86
C PHE A 17 -19.37 13.02 7.68
N GLU A 18 -18.22 13.04 8.36
CA GLU A 18 -17.85 12.02 9.34
C GLU A 18 -18.82 11.94 10.51
N VAL A 19 -19.26 13.08 11.03
CA VAL A 19 -20.24 13.16 12.13
C VAL A 19 -21.60 12.60 11.68
N LEU A 20 -22.06 12.95 10.49
CA LEU A 20 -23.33 12.44 9.95
C LEU A 20 -23.30 10.94 9.66
N ASN A 21 -22.16 10.40 9.22
CA ASN A 21 -22.00 8.96 8.95
C ASN A 21 -22.03 8.10 10.21
N ASN A 22 -21.65 8.65 11.35
CA ASN A 22 -21.82 7.95 12.63
C ASN A 22 -23.30 7.83 13.04
N ALA A 23 -24.17 8.62 12.42
CA ALA A 23 -25.62 8.65 12.68
C ALA A 23 -26.48 7.98 11.58
N GLY A 24 -25.91 7.55 10.44
CA GLY A 24 -26.63 7.05 9.26
C GLY A 24 -25.96 5.91 8.50
N SER A 25 -26.21 5.80 7.19
CA SER A 25 -25.61 4.77 6.32
C SER A 25 -24.10 4.92 6.24
N ARG A 26 -23.37 3.89 6.62
CA ARG A 26 -21.90 3.90 6.74
C ARG A 26 -21.20 4.04 5.38
N VAL A 27 -20.70 5.21 5.06
CA VAL A 27 -19.58 5.35 4.09
C VAL A 27 -18.34 4.73 4.72
N SER A 28 -17.54 3.97 3.96
CA SER A 28 -16.36 3.36 4.55
C SER A 28 -15.38 4.45 5.01
N ILE A 29 -14.71 4.24 6.13
CA ILE A 29 -13.68 5.13 6.67
C ILE A 29 -12.60 5.43 5.61
N ILE A 30 -12.28 4.44 4.77
CA ILE A 30 -11.34 4.58 3.65
C ILE A 30 -11.83 5.61 2.63
N GLN A 31 -13.11 5.58 2.26
CA GLN A 31 -13.68 6.53 1.30
C GLN A 31 -13.66 7.96 1.83
N MET A 32 -13.96 8.15 3.12
CA MET A 32 -13.89 9.47 3.76
C MET A 32 -12.46 10.02 3.74
N ARG A 33 -11.47 9.19 4.07
CA ARG A 33 -10.06 9.57 4.08
C ARG A 33 -9.55 9.90 2.68
N PHE A 34 -9.98 9.16 1.68
CA PHE A 34 -9.63 9.45 0.28
C PHE A 34 -10.29 10.73 -0.21
N SER A 35 -11.48 11.09 0.30
CA SER A 35 -12.09 12.39 0.04
C SER A 35 -11.26 13.54 0.61
N LYS A 36 -10.67 13.36 1.81
CA LYS A 36 -9.70 14.35 2.38
C LYS A 36 -8.46 14.53 1.48
N LEU A 37 -7.88 13.44 0.97
CA LEU A 37 -6.76 13.52 0.03
C LEU A 37 -7.15 14.30 -1.23
N LYS A 38 -8.36 14.08 -1.74
CA LYS A 38 -8.86 14.76 -2.94
C LYS A 38 -9.04 16.26 -2.72
N ALA A 39 -9.48 16.70 -1.54
CA ALA A 39 -9.54 18.11 -1.16
C ALA A 39 -8.16 18.78 -1.21
N HIS A 40 -7.07 18.04 -0.97
CA HIS A 40 -5.69 18.51 -1.11
C HIS A 40 -5.08 18.25 -2.50
N GLY A 41 -5.90 17.97 -3.52
CA GLY A 41 -5.46 17.79 -4.91
C GLY A 41 -4.90 16.39 -5.22
N ILE A 42 -5.06 15.40 -4.34
CA ILE A 42 -4.58 14.03 -4.54
C ILE A 42 -5.76 13.07 -4.70
N ASP A 43 -5.96 12.58 -5.92
CA ASP A 43 -6.84 11.46 -6.19
C ASP A 43 -6.02 10.15 -6.13
N ILE A 44 -6.10 9.46 -5.00
CA ILE A 44 -5.31 8.24 -4.76
C ILE A 44 -5.67 7.10 -5.73
N TYR A 45 -6.89 7.08 -6.26
CA TYR A 45 -7.30 6.07 -7.23
C TYR A 45 -6.58 6.26 -8.56
N THR A 46 -6.67 7.45 -9.15
CA THR A 46 -6.07 7.73 -10.46
C THR A 46 -4.55 7.90 -10.40
N GLN A 47 -4.03 8.40 -9.30
CA GLN A 47 -2.59 8.66 -9.15
C GLN A 47 -1.81 7.47 -8.62
N TYR A 48 -2.49 6.47 -8.03
CA TYR A 48 -1.79 5.34 -7.42
C TYR A 48 -2.48 4.00 -7.58
N THR A 49 -3.66 3.76 -6.97
CA THR A 49 -4.21 2.40 -6.88
C THR A 49 -4.57 1.79 -8.23
N ASN A 50 -5.06 2.58 -9.18
CA ASN A 50 -5.35 2.12 -10.53
C ASN A 50 -4.06 1.76 -11.26
N ILE A 51 -3.02 2.58 -11.15
CA ILE A 51 -1.71 2.31 -11.75
C ILE A 51 -1.09 1.03 -11.17
N TYR A 52 -1.17 0.85 -9.84
CA TYR A 52 -0.72 -0.40 -9.20
C TYR A 52 -1.42 -1.62 -9.81
N LYS A 53 -2.75 -1.56 -9.98
CA LYS A 53 -3.52 -2.66 -10.56
C LYS A 53 -3.19 -2.90 -12.03
N GLU A 54 -3.03 -1.84 -12.82
CA GLU A 54 -2.65 -1.92 -14.24
C GLU A 54 -1.31 -2.63 -14.40
N LYS A 55 -0.29 -2.26 -13.62
CA LYS A 55 1.01 -2.94 -13.62
C LYS A 55 0.90 -4.43 -13.29
N MET A 56 0.01 -4.80 -12.37
CA MET A 56 -0.28 -6.20 -12.05
C MET A 56 -0.96 -6.92 -13.23
N TYR A 57 -1.92 -6.28 -13.89
CA TYR A 57 -2.60 -6.85 -15.07
C TYR A 57 -1.65 -7.08 -16.23
N GLU A 58 -0.76 -6.13 -16.53
CA GLU A 58 0.24 -6.25 -17.59
C GLU A 58 1.17 -7.45 -17.41
N ARG A 59 1.32 -7.92 -16.18
CA ARG A 59 2.15 -9.11 -15.82
C ARG A 59 1.33 -10.39 -15.63
N GLY A 60 0.03 -10.38 -15.98
CA GLY A 60 -0.85 -11.54 -15.90
C GLY A 60 -1.36 -11.86 -14.52
N TYR A 61 -1.43 -10.88 -13.61
CA TYR A 61 -1.98 -11.00 -12.25
C TYR A 61 -3.38 -10.39 -12.12
N ASP A 62 -4.15 -10.36 -13.20
CA ASP A 62 -5.51 -9.83 -13.28
C ASP A 62 -6.51 -10.54 -12.36
N ASP A 63 -6.27 -11.80 -12.04
CA ASP A 63 -7.08 -12.60 -11.12
C ASP A 63 -7.05 -12.08 -9.65
N PHE A 64 -6.05 -11.30 -9.27
CA PHE A 64 -6.01 -10.68 -7.95
C PHE A 64 -6.99 -9.52 -7.78
N PHE A 65 -7.32 -8.82 -8.85
CA PHE A 65 -8.13 -7.60 -8.84
C PHE A 65 -9.21 -7.64 -9.93
N THR A 66 -10.14 -8.57 -9.83
CA THR A 66 -11.27 -8.63 -10.76
C THR A 66 -12.17 -7.39 -10.59
N PRO A 67 -13.01 -7.03 -11.61
CA PRO A 67 -13.95 -5.91 -11.49
C PRO A 67 -14.86 -5.99 -10.26
N GLN A 68 -15.17 -7.20 -9.78
CA GLN A 68 -15.95 -7.41 -8.56
C GLN A 68 -15.12 -7.24 -7.28
N LYS A 69 -13.78 -7.32 -7.38
CA LYS A 69 -12.86 -7.06 -6.27
C LYS A 69 -12.40 -5.61 -6.30
N THR A 70 -13.26 -4.70 -5.89
CA THR A 70 -12.93 -3.26 -5.77
C THR A 70 -11.95 -2.96 -4.64
N ASN A 71 -11.47 -3.99 -3.97
CA ASN A 71 -10.61 -3.87 -2.81
C ASN A 71 -9.28 -3.18 -3.17
N VAL A 72 -9.03 -2.05 -2.52
CA VAL A 72 -7.79 -1.27 -2.63
C VAL A 72 -6.85 -1.48 -1.44
N SER A 73 -7.19 -2.36 -0.49
CA SER A 73 -6.43 -2.53 0.75
C SER A 73 -5.01 -3.03 0.51
N TYR A 74 -4.77 -3.90 -0.44
CA TYR A 74 -3.42 -4.36 -0.77
C TYR A 74 -2.55 -3.28 -1.45
N PRO A 75 -3.03 -2.55 -2.47
CA PRO A 75 -2.32 -1.40 -3.00
C PRO A 75 -1.97 -0.35 -1.94
N ILE A 76 -2.92 -0.02 -1.05
CA ILE A 76 -2.68 0.94 0.02
C ILE A 76 -1.67 0.41 1.05
N ALA A 77 -1.74 -0.87 1.41
CA ALA A 77 -0.78 -1.49 2.32
C ALA A 77 0.66 -1.48 1.76
N ALA A 78 0.80 -1.56 0.45
CA ALA A 78 2.10 -1.49 -0.22
C ALA A 78 2.80 -0.14 -0.03
N LEU A 79 2.09 0.92 0.35
CA LEU A 79 2.67 2.23 0.66
C LEU A 79 3.42 2.27 2.01
N ASN A 80 3.17 1.32 2.91
CA ASN A 80 3.75 1.34 4.26
C ASN A 80 5.28 1.48 4.27
N PRO A 81 6.07 0.70 3.51
CA PRO A 81 7.52 0.85 3.48
C PRO A 81 7.98 2.22 2.95
N ALA A 82 7.38 2.71 1.89
CA ALA A 82 7.71 4.03 1.33
C ALA A 82 7.38 5.16 2.32
N TYR A 83 6.26 5.06 3.03
CA TYR A 83 5.92 6.00 4.10
C TYR A 83 7.01 6.03 5.19
N GLU A 84 7.45 4.88 5.70
CA GLU A 84 8.51 4.81 6.72
C GLU A 84 9.80 5.47 6.21
N THR A 85 10.18 5.21 4.96
CA THR A 85 11.36 5.81 4.33
C THR A 85 11.24 7.34 4.22
N ILE A 86 10.10 7.85 3.79
CA ILE A 86 9.85 9.30 3.60
C ILE A 86 9.82 10.04 4.93
N VAL A 87 9.29 9.46 6.00
CA VAL A 87 9.28 10.08 7.33
C VAL A 87 10.59 9.86 8.09
N GLY A 88 11.58 9.17 7.50
CA GLY A 88 12.90 8.95 8.07
C GLY A 88 12.89 8.03 9.29
N LYS A 89 12.01 7.04 9.33
CA LYS A 89 11.92 6.04 10.40
C LYS A 89 12.55 4.74 9.95
N GLU A 90 13.18 4.03 10.88
CA GLU A 90 13.53 2.64 10.70
C GLU A 90 12.26 1.78 10.61
N HIS A 91 12.39 0.58 10.03
CA HIS A 91 11.26 -0.34 9.90
C HIS A 91 10.59 -0.59 11.26
N ASN A 92 9.30 -0.32 11.32
CA ASN A 92 8.47 -0.64 12.47
C ASN A 92 7.84 -2.02 12.28
N LYS A 93 8.16 -2.97 13.18
CA LYS A 93 7.64 -4.35 13.15
C LYS A 93 6.10 -4.46 13.09
N ASN A 94 5.39 -3.40 13.43
CA ASN A 94 3.93 -3.32 13.36
C ASN A 94 3.44 -2.54 12.14
N PHE A 95 4.26 -2.38 11.11
CA PHE A 95 3.97 -1.61 9.91
C PHE A 95 4.47 -2.33 8.65
N ALA A 96 4.10 -3.60 8.53
CA ALA A 96 4.37 -4.41 7.34
C ALA A 96 3.46 -4.03 6.16
N PRO A 97 3.82 -4.36 4.91
CA PRO A 97 3.00 -4.07 3.73
C PRO A 97 1.80 -5.03 3.61
N MET A 98 0.97 -5.09 4.65
CA MET A 98 -0.24 -5.90 4.72
C MET A 98 -1.44 -5.06 5.18
N PRO A 99 -2.68 -5.39 4.74
CA PRO A 99 -3.86 -4.55 5.00
C PRO A 99 -4.11 -4.24 6.47
N SER A 100 -3.86 -5.16 7.39
CA SER A 100 -4.06 -4.97 8.83
C SER A 100 -3.13 -3.92 9.45
N ASP A 101 -2.02 -3.60 8.81
CA ASP A 101 -1.02 -2.65 9.29
C ASP A 101 -1.12 -1.30 8.60
N THR A 102 -2.02 -1.15 7.64
CA THR A 102 -2.21 0.12 6.93
C THR A 102 -2.67 1.21 7.89
N LYS A 103 -2.02 2.37 7.79
CA LYS A 103 -2.25 3.54 8.63
C LYS A 103 -2.74 4.71 7.76
N GLU A 104 -3.98 4.63 7.29
CA GLU A 104 -4.55 5.61 6.37
C GLU A 104 -4.54 7.02 6.95
N ASN A 105 -4.73 7.18 8.27
CA ASN A 105 -4.61 8.47 8.94
C ASN A 105 -3.23 9.10 8.76
N GLN A 106 -2.16 8.29 8.83
CA GLN A 106 -0.80 8.80 8.65
C GLN A 106 -0.55 9.24 7.22
N LEU A 107 -1.12 8.57 6.22
CA LEU A 107 -1.07 9.00 4.83
C LEU A 107 -1.83 10.32 4.62
N CYS A 108 -3.02 10.47 5.24
CA CYS A 108 -3.78 11.72 5.20
C CYS A 108 -3.02 12.87 5.88
N ASN A 109 -2.45 12.63 7.07
CA ASN A 109 -1.66 13.63 7.79
C ASN A 109 -0.43 14.05 6.96
N LEU A 110 0.26 13.09 6.34
CA LEU A 110 1.40 13.39 5.46
C LEU A 110 0.98 14.27 4.28
N CYS A 111 -0.19 14.01 3.68
CA CYS A 111 -0.74 14.83 2.62
C CYS A 111 -1.06 16.25 3.08
N THR A 112 -1.70 16.40 4.25
CA THR A 112 -2.03 17.70 4.82
C THR A 112 -0.77 18.52 5.15
N GLU A 113 0.26 17.87 5.67
CA GLU A 113 1.54 18.52 5.97
C GLU A 113 2.33 18.88 4.71
N ASN A 114 2.42 17.95 3.77
CA ASN A 114 3.13 18.13 2.50
C ASN A 114 2.64 17.09 1.46
N PRO A 115 1.75 17.50 0.53
CA PRO A 115 1.23 16.62 -0.52
C PRO A 115 2.32 15.95 -1.38
N GLU A 116 3.44 16.64 -1.63
CA GLU A 116 4.55 16.09 -2.43
C GLU A 116 5.21 14.87 -1.77
N LYS A 117 5.23 14.81 -0.44
CA LYS A 117 5.73 13.63 0.27
C LYS A 117 4.85 12.40 0.02
N LEU A 118 3.54 12.58 -0.06
CA LEU A 118 2.63 11.48 -0.36
C LEU A 118 2.78 11.01 -1.81
N THR A 119 2.85 11.93 -2.78
CA THR A 119 3.10 11.56 -4.18
C THR A 119 4.45 10.89 -4.36
N LYS A 120 5.45 11.28 -3.57
CA LYS A 120 6.75 10.60 -3.53
C LYS A 120 6.64 9.17 -3.01
N CYS A 121 5.78 8.91 -2.02
CA CYS A 121 5.48 7.53 -1.60
C CYS A 121 4.89 6.70 -2.75
N PHE A 122 4.01 7.29 -3.57
CA PHE A 122 3.45 6.61 -4.75
C PHE A 122 4.55 6.24 -5.75
N GLU A 123 5.42 7.19 -6.11
CA GLU A 123 6.52 6.96 -7.04
C GLU A 123 7.46 5.85 -6.56
N ILE A 124 7.90 5.91 -5.30
CA ILE A 124 8.78 4.91 -4.70
C ILE A 124 8.13 3.53 -4.73
N THR A 125 6.85 3.45 -4.33
CA THR A 125 6.12 2.19 -4.26
C THR A 125 5.89 1.59 -5.64
N LEU A 126 5.48 2.40 -6.62
CA LEU A 126 5.26 1.93 -8.00
C LEU A 126 6.57 1.51 -8.67
N GLY A 127 7.65 2.23 -8.44
CA GLY A 127 8.98 1.81 -8.93
C GLY A 127 9.46 0.51 -8.28
N ALA A 128 9.24 0.33 -6.99
CA ALA A 128 9.55 -0.92 -6.30
C ALA A 128 8.63 -2.08 -6.74
N LEU A 129 7.38 -1.79 -7.12
CA LEU A 129 6.47 -2.78 -7.70
C LEU A 129 7.01 -3.29 -9.04
N ASP A 130 7.44 -2.40 -9.93
CA ASP A 130 8.05 -2.81 -11.21
C ASP A 130 9.25 -3.73 -10.96
N ARG A 131 10.17 -3.35 -10.06
CA ARG A 131 11.33 -4.17 -9.70
C ARG A 131 10.95 -5.52 -9.12
N ALA A 132 9.89 -5.60 -8.30
CA ALA A 132 9.42 -6.86 -7.74
C ALA A 132 8.82 -7.78 -8.82
N LEU A 133 8.05 -7.23 -9.73
CA LEU A 133 7.47 -7.96 -10.85
C LEU A 133 8.54 -8.42 -11.85
N ASP A 134 9.54 -7.57 -12.13
CA ASP A 134 10.70 -7.93 -12.96
C ASP A 134 11.50 -9.05 -12.32
N PHE A 135 11.80 -8.96 -11.01
CA PHE A 135 12.50 -10.00 -10.27
C PHE A 135 11.82 -11.37 -10.38
N ILE A 136 10.50 -11.42 -10.22
CA ILE A 136 9.73 -12.66 -10.36
C ILE A 136 9.85 -13.22 -11.78
N SER A 137 9.77 -12.36 -12.79
CA SER A 137 9.84 -12.76 -14.20
C SER A 137 11.24 -13.20 -14.62
N GLU A 138 12.27 -12.42 -14.29
CA GLU A 138 13.67 -12.68 -14.67
C GLU A 138 14.23 -13.96 -14.07
N HIS A 139 13.80 -14.28 -12.84
CA HIS A 139 14.21 -15.52 -12.17
C HIS A 139 13.25 -16.69 -12.39
N ASN A 140 12.27 -16.55 -13.29
CA ASN A 140 11.28 -17.59 -13.59
C ASN A 140 10.61 -18.16 -12.33
N LEU A 141 10.30 -17.30 -11.37
CA LEU A 141 9.66 -17.72 -10.12
C LEU A 141 8.20 -18.10 -10.36
N LYS A 142 7.71 -19.02 -9.55
CA LYS A 142 6.31 -19.45 -9.61
C LYS A 142 5.37 -18.24 -9.45
N LYS A 143 4.30 -18.19 -10.24
CA LYS A 143 3.24 -17.20 -10.06
C LYS A 143 2.75 -17.22 -8.60
N PRO A 144 2.74 -16.10 -7.91
CA PRO A 144 2.33 -16.08 -6.51
C PRO A 144 0.83 -16.39 -6.36
N GLU A 145 0.47 -17.09 -5.30
CA GLU A 145 -0.93 -17.41 -4.99
C GLU A 145 -1.64 -16.24 -4.28
N ARG A 146 -0.88 -15.26 -3.78
CA ARG A 146 -1.38 -14.14 -2.99
C ARG A 146 -0.58 -12.87 -3.28
N VAL A 147 -1.25 -11.73 -3.18
CA VAL A 147 -0.60 -10.41 -3.32
C VAL A 147 0.49 -10.18 -2.25
N ASP A 148 0.37 -10.84 -1.10
CA ASP A 148 1.37 -10.77 -0.02
C ASP A 148 2.82 -11.00 -0.52
N TYR A 149 3.04 -11.97 -1.41
CA TYR A 149 4.37 -12.25 -1.98
C TYR A 149 4.96 -11.03 -2.68
N ILE A 150 4.14 -10.36 -3.49
CA ILE A 150 4.55 -9.19 -4.27
C ILE A 150 4.77 -7.99 -3.34
N ASN A 151 3.83 -7.73 -2.42
CA ASN A 151 3.94 -6.61 -1.49
C ASN A 151 5.14 -6.73 -0.55
N TYR A 152 5.48 -7.94 -0.11
CA TYR A 152 6.63 -8.14 0.77
C TYR A 152 7.94 -7.96 0.01
N LEU A 153 8.05 -8.53 -1.19
CA LEU A 153 9.21 -8.33 -2.05
C LEU A 153 9.38 -6.85 -2.42
N LEU A 154 8.29 -6.18 -2.81
CA LEU A 154 8.25 -4.73 -3.03
C LEU A 154 8.74 -3.97 -1.79
N GLY A 155 8.24 -4.31 -0.62
CA GLY A 155 8.65 -3.67 0.64
C GLY A 155 10.14 -3.82 0.93
N TYR A 156 10.70 -5.01 0.69
CA TYR A 156 12.14 -5.23 0.76
C TYR A 156 12.90 -4.28 -0.19
N LEU A 157 12.46 -4.19 -1.45
CA LEU A 157 13.11 -3.37 -2.47
C LEU A 157 12.98 -1.86 -2.22
N VAL A 158 11.95 -1.41 -1.49
CA VAL A 158 11.86 -0.01 -1.03
C VAL A 158 12.97 0.32 -0.04
N PHE A 159 13.27 -0.57 0.91
CA PHE A 159 14.38 -0.38 1.87
C PHE A 159 15.75 -0.65 1.25
N HIS A 160 15.81 -1.31 0.11
CA HIS A 160 17.04 -1.62 -0.65
C HIS A 160 16.95 -1.05 -2.07
N PRO A 161 17.07 0.30 -2.23
CA PRO A 161 16.92 0.95 -3.53
C PRO A 161 18.06 0.69 -4.49
N GLN A 162 19.20 0.19 -4.01
CA GLN A 162 20.36 -0.16 -4.81
C GLN A 162 20.17 -1.53 -5.48
N ASP A 163 21.01 -1.81 -6.48
CA ASP A 163 21.05 -3.14 -7.08
C ASP A 163 21.45 -4.19 -6.05
N ILE A 164 20.70 -5.29 -6.06
CA ILE A 164 20.97 -6.43 -5.19
C ILE A 164 22.02 -7.34 -5.83
N GLY A 165 23.09 -7.64 -5.07
CA GLY A 165 24.12 -8.55 -5.52
C GLY A 165 23.65 -10.02 -5.56
N ASP A 166 24.41 -10.87 -6.26
CA ASP A 166 24.05 -12.28 -6.50
C ASP A 166 23.73 -13.06 -5.22
N ALA A 167 24.49 -12.85 -4.15
CA ALA A 167 24.28 -13.55 -2.88
C ALA A 167 22.90 -13.21 -2.27
N THR A 168 22.50 -11.95 -2.32
CA THR A 168 21.19 -11.49 -1.84
C THR A 168 20.07 -11.99 -2.76
N THR A 169 20.31 -11.95 -4.08
CA THR A 169 19.37 -12.50 -5.08
C THR A 169 19.04 -13.96 -4.79
N HIS A 170 20.04 -14.81 -4.53
CA HIS A 170 19.82 -16.21 -4.18
C HIS A 170 18.98 -16.39 -2.91
N LYS A 171 19.24 -15.60 -1.88
CA LYS A 171 18.46 -15.65 -0.63
C LYS A 171 17.00 -15.19 -0.83
N LEU A 172 16.76 -14.17 -1.67
CA LEU A 172 15.40 -13.72 -1.99
C LEU A 172 14.65 -14.77 -2.79
N ILE A 173 15.31 -15.46 -3.73
CA ILE A 173 14.71 -16.58 -4.47
C ILE A 173 14.34 -17.71 -3.51
N GLU A 174 15.25 -18.08 -2.59
CA GLU A 174 14.99 -19.09 -1.58
C GLU A 174 13.81 -18.69 -0.68
N TRP A 175 13.80 -17.45 -0.17
CA TRP A 175 12.69 -16.91 0.60
C TRP A 175 11.37 -17.00 -0.18
N TYR A 176 11.34 -16.55 -1.43
CA TYR A 176 10.14 -16.55 -2.25
C TYR A 176 9.58 -17.97 -2.45
N ASN A 177 10.45 -18.94 -2.66
CA ASN A 177 10.05 -20.35 -2.89
C ASN A 177 9.63 -21.07 -1.62
N THR A 178 10.04 -20.62 -0.44
CA THR A 178 9.81 -21.30 0.84
C THR A 178 8.77 -20.62 1.73
N VAL A 179 8.54 -19.32 1.55
CA VAL A 179 7.58 -18.58 2.38
C VAL A 179 6.15 -19.07 2.15
N ASP A 180 5.36 -19.14 3.22
CA ASP A 180 3.95 -19.50 3.19
C ASP A 180 3.11 -18.47 3.96
N PHE A 181 2.17 -17.82 3.27
CA PHE A 181 1.24 -16.86 3.84
C PHE A 181 -0.13 -17.46 4.20
N ARG A 182 -0.36 -18.75 3.94
CA ARG A 182 -1.64 -19.40 4.21
C ARG A 182 -1.84 -19.55 5.71
N ASN A 183 -3.04 -19.24 6.18
CA ASN A 183 -3.44 -19.41 7.58
C ASN A 183 -2.49 -18.78 8.61
N LYS A 184 -1.82 -17.67 8.23
CA LYS A 184 -0.92 -16.93 9.13
C LYS A 184 -1.66 -15.81 9.87
N SER A 185 -1.40 -15.71 11.16
CA SER A 185 -1.83 -14.56 11.97
C SER A 185 -1.11 -13.28 11.51
N ASN A 186 -1.64 -12.13 11.88
CA ASN A 186 -0.97 -10.85 11.61
C ASN A 186 0.41 -10.79 12.26
N SER A 187 0.57 -11.31 13.46
CA SER A 187 1.87 -11.40 14.13
C SER A 187 2.88 -12.25 13.34
N SER A 188 2.46 -13.42 12.85
CA SER A 188 3.30 -14.26 12.02
C SER A 188 3.70 -13.59 10.70
N ARG A 189 2.78 -12.86 10.06
CA ARG A 189 3.05 -12.10 8.84
C ARG A 189 4.06 -10.98 9.07
N ARG A 190 3.95 -10.25 10.19
CA ARG A 190 4.95 -9.23 10.57
C ARG A 190 6.32 -9.83 10.78
N LYS A 191 6.38 -11.00 11.42
CA LYS A 191 7.64 -11.73 11.61
C LYS A 191 8.27 -12.13 10.27
N ILE A 192 7.48 -12.66 9.33
CA ILE A 192 7.94 -12.99 7.98
C ILE A 192 8.56 -11.76 7.30
N PHE A 193 7.94 -10.57 7.42
CA PHE A 193 8.50 -9.36 6.83
C PHE A 193 9.79 -8.92 7.51
N THR A 194 9.85 -8.99 8.83
CA THR A 194 11.08 -8.69 9.59
C THR A 194 12.23 -9.64 9.20
N GLU A 195 11.94 -10.92 9.04
CA GLU A 195 12.92 -11.93 8.60
C GLU A 195 13.41 -11.64 7.16
N LEU A 196 12.50 -11.26 6.26
CA LEU A 196 12.85 -10.86 4.90
C LEU A 196 13.80 -9.66 4.89
N LEU A 197 13.55 -8.64 5.70
CA LEU A 197 14.40 -7.44 5.76
C LEU A 197 15.81 -7.73 6.29
N ASN A 198 16.03 -8.88 6.92
CA ASN A 198 17.35 -9.29 7.43
C ASN A 198 18.14 -10.18 6.45
N ILE A 199 17.65 -10.37 5.23
CA ILE A 199 18.36 -11.06 4.15
C ILE A 199 19.53 -10.23 3.66
#